data_ba03be66abf3e6b4b20a2e7e641c31a9
#
_entry.id   ba03be66abf3e6b4b20a2e7e641c31a9
#
_cell.length_a   1.000
_cell.length_b   1.000
_cell.length_c   1.000
_cell.angle_alpha   90.00
_cell.angle_beta   90.00
_cell.angle_gamma   90.00
#
_symmetry.space_group_name_H-M   'P 1'
#
loop_
_entity.id
_entity.type
_entity.pdbx_description
1 polymer ?
#
loop_
_entity_poly.entity_id
_entity_poly.type
_entity_poly.pdbx_seq_one_letter_code
_entity_poly.pdbx_strand_id
1 'polypeptide(L)'
;PDEAEDIVIAGMGGELILRIISEAPWLCAMDKHLVLQPMTTAMQLREGLAALGFTIDREEAVVDSDKIYSVMSVYYTDQKRDNLKLIDLYMGQIKPGSPFSARYAKSVRHNIENKIKGMRHGGADSSALEILLQMLLDLYGEEENA
;
A
#
# COMPACT_ATOMS: atom_id res chain seq x y z
N PRO A 1 26.77 1.92 1.22
CA PRO A 1 25.75 1.01 0.66
C PRO A 1 26.01 -0.47 0.99
N ASP A 2 27.26 -0.91 0.94
CA ASP A 2 27.59 -2.32 1.16
C ASP A 2 27.51 -2.75 2.64
N GLU A 3 27.52 -1.79 3.55
CA GLU A 3 27.47 -2.03 5.00
C GLU A 3 26.05 -2.01 5.57
N ALA A 4 25.07 -1.41 4.85
CA ALA A 4 23.69 -1.32 5.31
C ALA A 4 22.88 -2.51 4.83
N GLU A 5 22.34 -3.29 5.74
CA GLU A 5 21.41 -4.41 5.45
C GLU A 5 19.95 -3.95 5.57
N ASP A 6 19.66 -3.17 6.60
CA ASP A 6 18.32 -2.62 6.84
C ASP A 6 18.27 -1.14 6.49
N ILE A 7 17.32 -0.76 5.64
CA ILE A 7 17.12 0.60 5.18
C ILE A 7 15.69 1.03 5.52
N VAL A 8 15.56 2.15 6.21
CA VAL A 8 14.26 2.71 6.58
C VAL A 8 14.01 3.98 5.79
N ILE A 9 12.87 4.05 5.09
CA ILE A 9 12.41 5.26 4.38
C ILE A 9 10.99 5.54 4.86
N ALA A 10 10.83 6.58 5.64
CA ALA A 10 9.57 6.92 6.30
C ALA A 10 9.26 8.41 6.22
N GLY A 11 8.00 8.75 6.42
CA GLY A 11 7.55 10.14 6.51
C GLY A 11 7.49 10.88 5.18
N MET A 12 7.42 10.16 4.06
CA MET A 12 7.36 10.70 2.71
C MET A 12 6.18 10.13 1.94
N GLY A 13 5.74 10.82 0.88
CA GLY A 13 4.77 10.25 -0.05
C GLY A 13 5.31 9.02 -0.77
N GLY A 14 4.43 8.08 -1.11
CA GLY A 14 4.82 6.83 -1.78
C GLY A 14 5.54 7.05 -3.11
N GLU A 15 5.16 8.07 -3.85
CA GLU A 15 5.82 8.43 -5.12
C GLU A 15 7.28 8.86 -4.91
N LEU A 16 7.55 9.62 -3.85
CA LEU A 16 8.91 10.04 -3.53
C LEU A 16 9.76 8.85 -3.06
N ILE A 17 9.19 7.98 -2.22
CA ILE A 17 9.87 6.75 -1.80
C ILE A 17 10.25 5.90 -3.03
N LEU A 18 9.30 5.72 -3.95
CA LEU A 18 9.54 4.95 -5.17
C LEU A 18 10.65 5.55 -6.03
N ARG A 19 10.68 6.89 -6.15
CA ARG A 19 11.73 7.59 -6.89
C ARG A 19 13.10 7.37 -6.24
N ILE A 20 13.19 7.48 -4.92
CA ILE A 20 14.43 7.22 -4.18
C ILE A 20 14.94 5.80 -4.46
N ILE A 21 14.05 4.82 -4.40
CA ILE A 21 14.40 3.41 -4.66
C ILE A 21 14.86 3.22 -6.09
N SER A 22 14.15 3.79 -7.07
CA SER A 22 14.49 3.68 -8.48
C SER A 22 15.82 4.33 -8.86
N GLU A 23 16.23 5.35 -8.12
CA GLU A 23 17.51 6.04 -8.30
C GLU A 23 18.67 5.41 -7.51
N ALA A 24 18.41 4.35 -6.74
CA ALA A 24 19.39 3.66 -5.93
C ALA A 24 19.49 2.17 -6.31
N PRO A 25 20.12 1.82 -7.45
CA PRO A 25 20.18 0.44 -7.93
C PRO A 25 20.81 -0.56 -6.95
N TRP A 26 21.63 -0.10 -6.03
CA TRP A 26 22.24 -0.95 -4.99
C TRP A 26 21.21 -1.53 -4.01
N LEU A 27 19.99 -0.99 -3.97
CA LEU A 27 18.88 -1.55 -3.20
C LEU A 27 18.31 -2.81 -3.82
N CYS A 28 18.56 -3.04 -5.12
CA CYS A 28 18.17 -4.25 -5.84
C CYS A 28 19.14 -5.40 -5.53
N ALA A 29 19.25 -5.74 -4.27
CA ALA A 29 20.08 -6.83 -3.77
C ALA A 29 19.29 -7.64 -2.74
N MET A 30 19.37 -8.96 -2.83
CA MET A 30 18.54 -9.88 -2.02
C MET A 30 18.90 -9.88 -0.54
N ASP A 31 20.05 -9.30 -0.17
CA ASP A 31 20.48 -9.13 1.22
C ASP A 31 20.00 -7.82 1.87
N LYS A 32 19.31 -6.97 1.11
CA LYS A 32 18.79 -5.70 1.61
C LYS A 32 17.34 -5.85 2.06
N HIS A 33 17.04 -5.31 3.24
CA HIS A 33 15.70 -5.23 3.78
C HIS A 33 15.27 -3.77 3.86
N LEU A 34 14.12 -3.45 3.28
CA LEU A 34 13.55 -2.12 3.31
C LEU A 34 12.35 -2.08 4.25
N VAL A 35 12.30 -1.06 5.09
CA VAL A 35 11.11 -0.74 5.88
C VAL A 35 10.60 0.60 5.38
N LEU A 36 9.42 0.60 4.79
CA LEU A 36 8.84 1.76 4.13
C LEU A 36 7.57 2.20 4.82
N GLN A 37 7.45 3.49 5.06
CA GLN A 37 6.22 4.07 5.61
C GLN A 37 5.79 5.26 4.74
N PRO A 38 4.92 5.03 3.74
CA PRO A 38 4.37 6.10 2.93
C PRO A 38 3.32 6.90 3.73
N MET A 39 3.42 8.23 3.67
CA MET A 39 2.42 9.12 4.25
C MET A 39 1.21 9.29 3.34
N THR A 40 1.42 9.16 2.02
CA THR A 40 0.40 9.26 0.97
C THR A 40 0.74 8.28 -0.14
N THR A 41 -0.19 8.06 -1.07
CA THR A 41 0.04 7.31 -2.33
C THR A 41 0.64 5.92 -2.13
N ALA A 42 0.20 5.20 -1.08
CA ALA A 42 0.66 3.84 -0.81
C ALA A 42 0.35 2.87 -1.97
N MET A 43 -0.77 3.08 -2.68
CA MET A 43 -1.15 2.27 -3.83
C MET A 43 -0.11 2.37 -4.95
N GLN A 44 0.33 3.58 -5.29
CA GLN A 44 1.35 3.80 -6.31
C GLN A 44 2.70 3.20 -5.89
N LEU A 45 3.03 3.24 -4.60
CA LEU A 45 4.24 2.61 -4.08
C LEU A 45 4.16 1.08 -4.24
N ARG A 46 3.05 0.45 -3.90
CA ARG A 46 2.86 -1.00 -4.06
C ARG A 46 2.99 -1.43 -5.52
N GLU A 47 2.35 -0.69 -6.41
CA GLU A 47 2.43 -0.94 -7.86
C GLU A 47 3.85 -0.82 -8.39
N GLY A 48 4.54 0.26 -8.04
CA GLY A 48 5.91 0.53 -8.48
C GLY A 48 6.92 -0.47 -7.92
N LEU A 49 6.79 -0.88 -6.66
CA LEU A 49 7.65 -1.90 -6.06
C LEU A 49 7.53 -3.24 -6.80
N ALA A 50 6.30 -3.66 -7.10
CA ALA A 50 6.05 -4.88 -7.86
C ALA A 50 6.67 -4.80 -9.26
N ALA A 51 6.54 -3.68 -9.94
CA ALA A 51 7.10 -3.46 -11.27
C ALA A 51 8.65 -3.48 -11.26
N LEU A 52 9.27 -3.04 -10.18
CA LEU A 52 10.73 -3.02 -10.04
C LEU A 52 11.32 -4.37 -9.57
N GLY A 53 10.49 -5.32 -9.18
CA GLY A 53 10.95 -6.64 -8.73
C GLY A 53 11.10 -6.79 -7.22
N PHE A 54 10.53 -5.87 -6.45
CA PHE A 54 10.45 -5.99 -5.00
C PHE A 54 9.21 -6.74 -4.56
N THR A 55 9.30 -7.45 -3.46
CA THR A 55 8.18 -8.13 -2.82
C THR A 55 7.95 -7.56 -1.43
N ILE A 56 6.70 -7.19 -1.15
CA ILE A 56 6.25 -6.82 0.19
C ILE A 56 5.87 -8.12 0.89
N ASP A 57 6.67 -8.56 1.86
CA ASP A 57 6.40 -9.79 2.59
C ASP A 57 5.46 -9.58 3.78
N ARG A 58 5.41 -8.35 4.31
CA ARG A 58 4.54 -8.01 5.42
C ARG A 58 4.17 -6.53 5.39
N GLU A 59 2.92 -6.24 5.74
CA GLU A 59 2.44 -4.90 6.00
C GLU A 59 1.61 -4.87 7.27
N GLU A 60 1.73 -3.78 8.02
CA GLU A 60 0.91 -3.52 9.19
C GLU A 60 0.33 -2.11 9.13
N ALA A 61 -0.92 -1.98 9.55
CA ALA A 61 -1.52 -0.68 9.75
C ALA A 61 -1.03 -0.10 11.08
N VAL A 62 -0.65 1.17 11.06
CA VAL A 62 -0.18 1.88 12.27
C VAL A 62 -0.95 3.18 12.42
N VAL A 63 -1.17 3.59 13.66
CA VAL A 63 -1.88 4.83 13.98
C VAL A 63 -0.88 5.81 14.58
N ASP A 64 -0.88 7.03 14.06
CA ASP A 64 -0.13 8.15 14.58
C ASP A 64 -1.09 9.34 14.75
N SER A 65 -1.33 9.73 15.99
CA SER A 65 -2.35 10.72 16.36
C SER A 65 -3.74 10.25 15.90
N ASP A 66 -4.39 10.97 14.98
CA ASP A 66 -5.69 10.62 14.41
C ASP A 66 -5.61 10.03 13.00
N LYS A 67 -4.40 9.80 12.49
CA LYS A 67 -4.15 9.29 11.15
C LYS A 67 -3.69 7.85 11.17
N ILE A 68 -3.98 7.15 10.07
CA ILE A 68 -3.59 5.75 9.89
C ILE A 68 -2.71 5.60 8.66
N TYR A 69 -1.66 4.80 8.77
CA TYR A 69 -0.68 4.56 7.73
C TYR A 69 -0.39 3.07 7.62
N SER A 70 0.30 2.69 6.55
CA SER A 70 0.88 1.36 6.38
C SER A 70 2.39 1.41 6.59
N VAL A 71 2.93 0.39 7.25
CA VAL A 71 4.37 0.11 7.31
C VAL A 71 4.63 -1.19 6.56
N MET A 72 5.55 -1.14 5.59
CA MET A 72 5.83 -2.24 4.67
C MET A 72 7.23 -2.81 4.93
N SER A 73 7.33 -4.12 5.05
CA SER A 73 8.58 -4.88 5.03
C SER A 73 8.80 -5.40 3.63
N VAL A 74 9.93 -5.03 2.99
CA VAL A 74 10.14 -5.19 1.56
C VAL A 74 11.52 -5.78 1.27
N TYR A 75 11.57 -6.75 0.35
CA TYR A 75 12.81 -7.36 -0.15
C TYR A 75 12.83 -7.33 -1.67
N TYR A 76 14.03 -7.21 -2.22
CA TYR A 76 14.22 -7.42 -3.66
C TYR A 76 14.25 -8.91 -3.96
N THR A 77 13.36 -9.37 -4.85
CA THR A 77 13.24 -10.78 -5.24
C THR A 77 13.44 -11.02 -6.72
N ASP A 78 13.61 -9.94 -7.50
CA ASP A 78 13.67 -9.93 -8.96
C ASP A 78 12.42 -10.53 -9.63
N GLN A 79 11.30 -10.55 -8.89
CA GLN A 79 10.00 -11.00 -9.40
C GLN A 79 9.17 -9.79 -9.80
N LYS A 80 9.32 -9.34 -11.04
CA LYS A 80 8.59 -8.21 -11.59
C LYS A 80 7.14 -8.61 -11.89
N ARG A 81 6.20 -7.79 -11.43
CA ARG A 81 4.76 -8.00 -11.63
C ARG A 81 4.09 -6.69 -12.00
N ASP A 82 3.21 -6.72 -13.00
CA ASP A 82 2.50 -5.55 -13.50
C ASP A 82 0.96 -5.69 -13.45
N ASN A 83 0.45 -6.85 -13.02
CA ASN A 83 -0.99 -7.13 -12.96
C ASN A 83 -1.45 -7.45 -11.53
N LEU A 84 -1.28 -6.50 -10.62
CA LEU A 84 -1.79 -6.64 -9.27
C LEU A 84 -3.32 -6.47 -9.25
N LYS A 85 -3.98 -7.29 -8.42
CA LYS A 85 -5.42 -7.12 -8.17
C LYS A 85 -5.66 -5.80 -7.45
N LEU A 86 -6.82 -5.18 -7.68
CA LEU A 86 -7.18 -3.93 -7.02
C LEU A 86 -7.09 -4.02 -5.49
N ILE A 87 -7.55 -5.12 -4.90
CA ILE A 87 -7.49 -5.29 -3.45
C ILE A 87 -6.04 -5.30 -2.94
N ASP A 88 -5.11 -5.89 -3.70
CA ASP A 88 -3.70 -5.92 -3.33
C ASP A 88 -3.06 -4.54 -3.46
N LEU A 89 -3.49 -3.72 -4.42
CA LEU A 89 -3.04 -2.34 -4.56
C LEU A 89 -3.51 -1.47 -3.39
N TYR A 90 -4.75 -1.63 -2.96
CA TYR A 90 -5.35 -0.78 -1.91
C TYR A 90 -5.05 -1.26 -0.50
N MET A 91 -4.97 -2.56 -0.26
CA MET A 91 -4.74 -3.12 1.08
C MET A 91 -3.37 -3.77 1.25
N GLY A 92 -2.70 -4.11 0.15
CA GLY A 92 -1.39 -4.76 0.20
C GLY A 92 -1.42 -6.06 1.00
N GLN A 93 -0.49 -6.21 1.93
CA GLN A 93 -0.38 -7.37 2.82
C GLN A 93 -1.03 -7.13 4.20
N ILE A 94 -1.84 -6.08 4.35
CA ILE A 94 -2.61 -5.85 5.58
C ILE A 94 -3.72 -6.92 5.64
N LYS A 95 -3.60 -7.86 6.58
CA LYS A 95 -4.52 -8.99 6.67
C LYS A 95 -5.76 -8.63 7.48
N PRO A 96 -6.94 -9.18 7.10
CA PRO A 96 -8.13 -9.06 7.93
C PRO A 96 -7.88 -9.61 9.34
N GLY A 97 -8.34 -8.89 10.35
CA GLY A 97 -8.15 -9.26 11.76
C GLY A 97 -6.81 -8.84 12.36
N SER A 98 -5.87 -8.32 11.58
CA SER A 98 -4.63 -7.74 12.12
C SER A 98 -4.91 -6.40 12.82
N PRO A 99 -4.02 -5.94 13.72
CA PRO A 99 -4.24 -4.68 14.45
C PRO A 99 -4.51 -3.51 13.50
N PHE A 100 -5.55 -2.76 13.78
CA PHE A 100 -6.00 -1.58 13.01
C PHE A 100 -6.39 -1.86 11.55
N SER A 101 -6.48 -3.12 11.13
CA SER A 101 -6.81 -3.46 9.74
C SER A 101 -8.19 -2.96 9.31
N ALA A 102 -9.20 -3.07 10.18
CA ALA A 102 -10.54 -2.57 9.91
C ALA A 102 -10.55 -1.04 9.78
N ARG A 103 -9.82 -0.34 10.63
CA ARG A 103 -9.67 1.11 10.57
C ARG A 103 -8.94 1.57 9.29
N TYR A 104 -7.90 0.84 8.89
CA TYR A 104 -7.21 1.10 7.62
C TYR A 104 -8.15 0.90 6.44
N ALA A 105 -8.90 -0.21 6.42
CA ALA A 105 -9.88 -0.50 5.38
C ALA A 105 -10.97 0.57 5.31
N LYS A 106 -11.42 1.09 6.44
CA LYS A 106 -12.39 2.21 6.49
C LYS A 106 -11.84 3.47 5.82
N SER A 107 -10.58 3.82 6.08
CA SER A 107 -9.91 4.93 5.42
C SER A 107 -9.81 4.71 3.91
N VAL A 108 -9.46 3.50 3.48
CA VAL A 108 -9.39 3.12 2.07
C VAL A 108 -10.78 3.21 1.43
N ARG A 109 -11.83 2.71 2.09
CA ARG A 109 -13.21 2.80 1.57
C ARG A 109 -13.63 4.26 1.37
N HIS A 110 -13.32 5.13 2.31
CA HIS A 110 -13.64 6.55 2.18
C HIS A 110 -13.00 7.17 0.92
N ASN A 111 -11.74 6.86 0.67
CA ASN A 111 -11.04 7.33 -0.53
C ASN A 111 -11.64 6.76 -1.81
N ILE A 112 -12.02 5.48 -1.80
CA ILE A 112 -12.68 4.83 -2.94
C ILE A 112 -14.06 5.46 -3.21
N GLU A 113 -14.84 5.71 -2.17
CA GLU A 113 -16.16 6.36 -2.30
C GLU A 113 -16.04 7.73 -2.94
N ASN A 114 -15.06 8.53 -2.54
CA ASN A 114 -14.80 9.83 -3.16
C ASN A 114 -14.38 9.70 -4.63
N LYS A 115 -13.56 8.70 -4.95
CA LYS A 115 -13.15 8.42 -6.31
C LYS A 115 -14.34 7.97 -7.18
N ILE A 116 -15.22 7.13 -6.65
CA ILE A 116 -16.44 6.71 -7.34
C ILE A 116 -17.33 7.91 -7.67
N LYS A 117 -17.53 8.82 -6.72
CA LYS A 117 -18.31 10.05 -6.94
C LYS A 117 -17.73 10.88 -8.08
N GLY A 118 -16.41 11.06 -8.10
CA GLY A 118 -15.73 11.78 -9.18
C GLY A 118 -15.87 11.10 -10.53
N MET A 119 -15.73 9.78 -10.58
CA MET A 119 -15.90 8.99 -11.81
C MET A 119 -17.33 9.08 -12.37
N ARG A 120 -18.33 8.94 -11.51
CA ARG A 120 -19.75 9.04 -11.90
C ARG A 120 -20.08 10.44 -12.42
N HIS A 121 -19.58 11.47 -11.77
CA HIS A 121 -19.76 12.85 -12.20
C HIS A 121 -19.15 13.09 -13.59
N GLY A 122 -18.00 12.49 -13.88
CA GLY A 122 -17.33 12.56 -15.18
C GLY A 122 -17.83 11.55 -16.21
N GLY A 123 -18.83 10.72 -15.89
CA GLY A 123 -19.37 9.69 -16.78
C GLY A 123 -18.49 8.46 -16.97
N ALA A 124 -17.49 8.24 -16.12
CA ALA A 124 -16.63 7.06 -16.16
C ALA A 124 -17.26 5.86 -15.45
N ASP A 125 -16.89 4.65 -15.88
CA ASP A 125 -17.37 3.40 -15.28
C ASP A 125 -16.64 3.12 -13.95
N SER A 126 -17.39 3.11 -12.86
CA SER A 126 -16.89 2.87 -11.50
C SER A 126 -17.14 1.44 -11.00
N SER A 127 -17.59 0.52 -11.85
CA SER A 127 -18.03 -0.83 -11.46
C SER A 127 -16.95 -1.62 -10.70
N ALA A 128 -15.69 -1.56 -11.14
CA ALA A 128 -14.60 -2.26 -10.49
C ALA A 128 -14.35 -1.77 -9.06
N LEU A 129 -14.44 -0.46 -8.84
CA LEU A 129 -14.27 0.14 -7.50
C LEU A 129 -15.47 -0.15 -6.60
N GLU A 130 -16.68 -0.23 -7.16
CA GLU A 130 -17.89 -0.61 -6.41
C GLU A 130 -17.79 -2.05 -5.91
N ILE A 131 -17.29 -2.97 -6.73
CA ILE A 131 -17.03 -4.35 -6.34
C ILE A 131 -15.97 -4.40 -5.23
N LEU A 132 -14.87 -3.66 -5.39
CA LEU A 132 -13.82 -3.59 -4.38
C LEU A 132 -14.35 -3.04 -3.04
N LEU A 133 -15.19 -2.02 -3.08
CA LEU A 133 -15.81 -1.45 -1.89
C LEU A 133 -16.58 -2.52 -1.09
N GLN A 134 -17.38 -3.34 -1.78
CA GLN A 134 -18.11 -4.42 -1.14
C GLN A 134 -17.16 -5.51 -0.60
N MET A 135 -16.12 -5.87 -1.33
CA MET A 135 -15.11 -6.82 -0.85
C MET A 135 -14.44 -6.35 0.43
N LEU A 136 -14.13 -5.07 0.55
CA LEU A 136 -13.52 -4.51 1.75
C LEU A 136 -14.45 -4.58 2.96
N LEU A 137 -15.74 -4.32 2.77
CA LEU A 137 -16.75 -4.49 3.82
C LEU A 137 -16.85 -5.94 4.26
N ASP A 138 -16.89 -6.88 3.31
CA ASP A 138 -17.02 -8.31 3.61
C ASP A 138 -15.80 -8.87 4.34
N LEU A 139 -14.58 -8.46 3.94
CA LEU A 139 -13.32 -9.01 4.47
C LEU A 139 -12.87 -8.35 5.77
N TYR A 140 -13.03 -7.05 5.89
CA TYR A 140 -12.50 -6.28 7.04
C TYR A 140 -13.58 -5.82 8.01
N GLY A 141 -14.84 -5.86 7.59
CA GLY A 141 -15.97 -5.43 8.39
C GLY A 141 -16.05 -3.92 8.58
N GLU A 142 -16.95 -3.50 9.44
CA GLU A 142 -17.04 -2.13 9.90
C GLU A 142 -16.33 -2.00 11.24
N GLU A 143 -15.60 -0.91 11.42
CA GLU A 143 -15.03 -0.59 12.71
C GLU A 143 -16.14 -0.12 13.64
N GLU A 144 -16.48 -0.95 14.61
CA GLU A 144 -17.39 -0.57 15.69
C GLU A 144 -16.57 0.08 16.82
N ASN A 145 -16.72 1.37 16.99
CA ASN A 145 -16.16 2.11 18.13
C ASN A 145 -14.64 1.99 18.32
N ALA A 146 -13.89 2.54 17.39
CA ALA A 146 -12.46 2.70 17.58
C ALA A 146 -12.17 3.75 18.66
#